data_7c3b74b8c2d93745c97b2cf960516373
#
_entry.id   7c3b74b8c2d93745c97b2cf960516373
#
_cell.length_a   1.000
_cell.length_b   1.000
_cell.length_c   1.000
_cell.angle_alpha   90.00
_cell.angle_beta   90.00
_cell.angle_gamma   90.00
#
_symmetry.space_group_name_H-M   'P 1'
#
loop_
_entity.id
_entity.type
_entity.pdbx_description
1 polymer ?
#
loop_
_entity_poly.entity_id
_entity_poly.type
_entity_poly.pdbx_seq_one_letter_code
_entity_poly.pdbx_strand_id
1 'polypeptide(L)'
;MTLRFGAIEIDESRIIDMPDSMIGFADRRFVILSPDNNGRFFWLQSLDNPDLAFVVTDPASFVQGYEVNLTSDEYERIKLAPDSEAIILAVVTMARDVTDITLNLQGPVVVNPEKMLAKQIVLGEGKYGTKQPLFARPLTSSPLPGAGVTPAPVSAMAKITTICCTR
;
A
#
# COMPACT_ATOMS: atom_id res chain seq x y z
N MET A 1 -10.76 -18.91 -8.12
CA MET A 1 -9.52 -19.45 -8.69
C MET A 1 -8.81 -18.30 -9.35
N THR A 2 -7.60 -17.94 -8.93
CA THR A 2 -6.87 -16.79 -9.45
C THR A 2 -5.79 -17.28 -10.41
N LEU A 3 -5.45 -16.49 -11.44
CA LEU A 3 -4.40 -16.86 -12.42
C LEU A 3 -3.01 -16.98 -11.77
N ARG A 4 -2.73 -16.19 -10.75
CA ARG A 4 -1.39 -16.11 -10.12
C ARG A 4 -1.19 -17.10 -8.98
N PHE A 5 -2.25 -17.40 -8.22
CA PHE A 5 -2.16 -18.13 -6.96
C PHE A 5 -2.98 -19.42 -6.97
N GLY A 6 -3.62 -19.78 -8.10
CA GLY A 6 -4.48 -20.95 -8.21
C GLY A 6 -5.75 -20.85 -7.38
N ALA A 7 -6.18 -21.97 -6.79
CA ALA A 7 -7.30 -22.00 -5.86
C ALA A 7 -6.81 -21.56 -4.47
N ILE A 8 -7.38 -20.47 -3.96
CA ILE A 8 -7.11 -19.95 -2.62
C ILE A 8 -8.39 -20.12 -1.82
N GLU A 9 -8.30 -20.72 -0.65
CA GLU A 9 -9.36 -20.67 0.35
C GLU A 9 -9.32 -19.28 1.00
N ILE A 10 -10.41 -18.54 0.89
CA ILE A 10 -10.54 -17.19 1.41
C ILE A 10 -11.49 -17.24 2.59
N ASP A 11 -11.03 -16.76 3.72
CA ASP A 11 -11.88 -16.47 4.85
C ASP A 11 -12.74 -15.24 4.52
N GLU A 12 -14.06 -15.37 4.54
CA GLU A 12 -14.99 -14.29 4.22
C GLU A 12 -14.80 -13.06 5.12
N SER A 13 -14.33 -13.24 6.35
CA SER A 13 -14.00 -12.15 7.27
C SER A 13 -12.83 -11.28 6.82
N ARG A 14 -12.07 -11.72 5.82
CA ARG A 14 -10.89 -11.02 5.26
C ARG A 14 -11.19 -10.34 3.93
N ILE A 15 -12.43 -10.40 3.46
CA ILE A 15 -12.85 -9.74 2.24
C ILE A 15 -12.99 -8.24 2.52
N ILE A 16 -12.24 -7.46 1.76
CA ILE A 16 -12.29 -6.00 1.80
C ILE A 16 -13.30 -5.55 0.75
N ASP A 17 -14.31 -4.82 1.18
CA ASP A 17 -15.30 -4.21 0.29
C ASP A 17 -14.91 -2.74 0.00
N MET A 18 -14.91 -2.39 -1.29
CA MET A 18 -14.62 -1.04 -1.77
C MET A 18 -15.86 -0.46 -2.44
N PRO A 19 -16.73 0.26 -1.71
CA PRO A 19 -18.00 0.77 -2.23
C PRO A 19 -17.85 1.65 -3.47
N ASP A 20 -16.72 2.37 -3.57
CA ASP A 20 -16.43 3.29 -4.67
C ASP A 20 -15.51 2.67 -5.74
N SER A 21 -15.10 1.41 -5.59
CA SER A 21 -14.12 0.73 -6.43
C SER A 21 -12.74 1.40 -6.42
N MET A 22 -11.75 0.79 -7.09
CA MET A 22 -10.49 1.45 -7.42
C MET A 22 -10.65 2.35 -8.64
N ILE A 23 -9.97 3.47 -8.68
CA ILE A 23 -10.02 4.42 -9.81
C ILE A 23 -9.60 3.70 -11.10
N GLY A 24 -10.50 3.71 -12.10
CA GLY A 24 -10.29 3.03 -13.38
C GLY A 24 -10.73 1.56 -13.43
N PHE A 25 -11.29 1.03 -12.33
CA PHE A 25 -11.75 -0.35 -12.24
C PHE A 25 -13.20 -0.40 -11.70
N ALA A 26 -13.90 -1.50 -12.00
CA ALA A 26 -15.27 -1.71 -11.53
C ALA A 26 -15.36 -2.68 -10.33
N ASP A 27 -14.27 -3.36 -10.04
CA ASP A 27 -14.17 -4.38 -8.99
C ASP A 27 -14.31 -3.76 -7.61
N ARG A 28 -15.03 -4.44 -6.72
CA ARG A 28 -15.34 -3.93 -5.39
C ARG A 28 -14.85 -4.81 -4.26
N ARG A 29 -14.68 -6.10 -4.51
CA ARG A 29 -14.26 -7.06 -3.48
C ARG A 29 -12.83 -7.48 -3.68
N PHE A 30 -12.06 -7.31 -2.67
CA PHE A 30 -10.63 -7.60 -2.69
C PHE A 30 -10.21 -8.41 -1.47
N VAL A 31 -9.05 -9.06 -1.57
CA VAL A 31 -8.37 -9.71 -0.45
C VAL A 31 -6.90 -9.34 -0.49
N ILE A 32 -6.30 -9.15 0.69
CA ILE A 32 -4.85 -8.95 0.80
C ILE A 32 -4.19 -10.31 0.97
N LEU A 33 -3.26 -10.63 0.07
CA LEU A 33 -2.46 -11.84 0.08
C LEU A 33 -1.00 -11.48 0.34
N SER A 34 -0.36 -12.26 1.22
CA SER A 34 1.08 -12.17 1.46
C SER A 34 1.73 -13.42 0.87
N PRO A 35 2.47 -13.32 -0.25
CA PRO A 35 3.08 -14.48 -0.90
C PRO A 35 4.30 -15.02 -0.15
N ASP A 36 4.93 -14.17 0.64
CA ASP A 36 6.11 -14.49 1.43
C ASP A 36 6.03 -13.82 2.81
N ASN A 37 6.64 -14.46 3.80
CA ASN A 37 6.64 -13.98 5.19
C ASN A 37 7.49 -12.71 5.42
N ASN A 38 8.01 -12.08 4.38
CA ASN A 38 8.87 -10.90 4.48
C ASN A 38 8.13 -9.57 4.62
N GLY A 39 6.80 -9.57 4.49
CA GLY A 39 5.91 -8.52 4.99
C GLY A 39 6.06 -7.10 4.40
N ARG A 40 6.80 -6.90 3.32
CA ARG A 40 6.95 -5.55 2.72
C ARG A 40 6.00 -5.30 1.56
N PHE A 41 5.71 -6.33 0.77
CA PHE A 41 4.81 -6.25 -0.38
C PHE A 41 3.69 -7.25 -0.23
N PHE A 42 2.51 -6.83 -0.59
CA PHE A 42 1.28 -7.60 -0.55
C PHE A 42 0.62 -7.57 -1.92
N TRP A 43 -0.30 -8.48 -2.13
CA TRP A 43 -1.16 -8.47 -3.30
C TRP A 43 -2.57 -8.10 -2.85
N LEU A 44 -3.12 -7.04 -3.43
CA LEU A 44 -4.54 -6.71 -3.34
C LEU A 44 -5.21 -7.38 -4.54
N GLN A 45 -5.70 -8.61 -4.31
CA GLN A 45 -6.32 -9.45 -5.34
C GLN A 45 -7.82 -9.18 -5.40
N SER A 46 -8.34 -8.91 -6.61
CA SER A 46 -9.77 -8.83 -6.85
C SER A 46 -10.42 -10.21 -6.73
N LEU A 47 -11.60 -10.27 -6.12
CA LEU A 47 -12.46 -11.44 -6.07
C LEU A 47 -13.50 -11.44 -7.20
N ASP A 48 -13.74 -10.26 -7.78
CA ASP A 48 -14.67 -10.08 -8.88
C ASP A 48 -14.02 -10.39 -10.22
N ASN A 49 -12.70 -10.13 -10.32
CA ASN A 49 -11.89 -10.44 -11.50
C ASN A 49 -10.61 -11.21 -11.10
N PRO A 50 -10.50 -12.50 -11.41
CA PRO A 50 -9.37 -13.33 -11.00
C PRO A 50 -8.03 -12.90 -11.63
N ASP A 51 -8.06 -12.13 -12.70
CA ASP A 51 -6.88 -11.67 -13.42
C ASP A 51 -6.34 -10.35 -12.88
N LEU A 52 -7.14 -9.65 -12.05
CA LEU A 52 -6.80 -8.35 -11.50
C LEU A 52 -6.20 -8.47 -10.09
N ALA A 53 -4.95 -8.06 -9.98
CA ALA A 53 -4.27 -7.92 -8.71
C ALA A 53 -3.30 -6.75 -8.74
N PHE A 54 -3.23 -6.00 -7.66
CA PHE A 54 -2.28 -4.91 -7.47
C PHE A 54 -1.20 -5.32 -6.48
N VAL A 55 0.04 -4.98 -6.76
CA VAL A 55 1.08 -5.02 -5.74
C VAL A 55 0.92 -3.78 -4.88
N VAL A 56 0.86 -3.96 -3.58
CA VAL A 56 0.70 -2.88 -2.61
C VAL A 56 1.72 -3.00 -1.49
N THR A 57 2.01 -1.88 -0.86
CA THR A 57 2.92 -1.81 0.29
C THR A 57 2.48 -0.71 1.25
N ASP A 58 2.98 -0.77 2.49
CA ASP A 58 2.89 0.35 3.42
C ASP A 58 3.85 1.46 2.99
N PRO A 59 3.34 2.65 2.60
CA PRO A 59 4.16 3.74 2.16
C PRO A 59 5.08 4.30 3.26
N ALA A 60 4.71 4.19 4.55
CA ALA A 60 5.51 4.66 5.66
C ALA A 60 6.83 3.88 5.81
N SER A 61 6.90 2.66 5.28
CA SER A 61 8.12 1.86 5.23
C SER A 61 9.18 2.42 4.28
N PHE A 62 8.80 3.32 3.35
CA PHE A 62 9.67 3.87 2.32
C PHE A 62 9.77 5.40 2.34
N VAL A 63 8.73 6.07 2.83
CA VAL A 63 8.63 7.54 2.84
C VAL A 63 8.38 8.02 4.26
N GLN A 64 9.42 8.61 4.85
CA GLN A 64 9.32 9.16 6.20
C GLN A 64 8.32 10.33 6.25
N GLY A 65 7.44 10.31 7.26
CA GLY A 65 6.44 11.36 7.43
C GLY A 65 5.34 11.34 6.36
N TYR A 66 5.05 10.18 5.77
CA TYR A 66 3.90 10.03 4.89
C TYR A 66 2.60 10.14 5.70
N GLU A 67 1.74 11.05 5.29
CA GLU A 67 0.49 11.35 5.97
C GLU A 67 -0.68 11.36 4.99
N VAL A 68 -1.79 10.79 5.40
CA VAL A 68 -3.06 10.81 4.68
C VAL A 68 -4.08 11.51 5.56
N ASN A 69 -4.63 12.61 5.05
CA ASN A 69 -5.71 13.34 5.71
C ASN A 69 -7.02 12.98 5.01
N LEU A 70 -7.94 12.42 5.78
CA LEU A 70 -9.28 12.07 5.31
C LEU A 70 -10.24 13.21 5.59
N THR A 71 -11.16 13.44 4.65
CA THR A 71 -12.33 14.30 4.85
C THR A 71 -13.40 13.57 5.67
N SER A 72 -14.36 14.32 6.22
CA SER A 72 -15.49 13.73 6.98
C SER A 72 -16.25 12.68 6.16
N ASP A 73 -16.50 12.97 4.88
CA ASP A 73 -17.19 12.06 3.97
C ASP A 73 -16.42 10.76 3.72
N GLU A 74 -15.07 10.84 3.69
CA GLU A 74 -14.22 9.67 3.52
C GLU A 74 -14.20 8.80 4.78
N TYR A 75 -14.17 9.40 5.96
CA TYR A 75 -14.34 8.70 7.23
C TYR A 75 -15.67 7.95 7.29
N GLU A 76 -16.78 8.62 6.94
CA GLU A 76 -18.10 8.01 6.91
C GLU A 76 -18.19 6.87 5.88
N ARG A 77 -17.59 7.05 4.71
CA ARG A 77 -17.67 6.10 3.61
C ARG A 77 -17.08 4.73 3.95
N ILE A 78 -15.99 4.70 4.69
CA ILE A 78 -15.36 3.48 5.17
C ILE A 78 -15.70 3.16 6.64
N LYS A 79 -16.62 3.91 7.24
CA LYS A 79 -17.03 3.76 8.65
C LYS A 79 -15.85 3.75 9.63
N LEU A 80 -14.87 4.59 9.37
CA LEU A 80 -13.68 4.75 10.21
C LEU A 80 -13.94 5.85 11.24
N ALA A 81 -13.74 5.55 12.52
CA ALA A 81 -13.78 6.59 13.54
C ALA A 81 -12.49 7.42 13.50
N PRO A 82 -12.54 8.73 13.82
CA PRO A 82 -11.37 9.62 13.74
C PRO A 82 -10.15 9.15 14.52
N ASP A 83 -10.38 8.45 15.65
CA ASP A 83 -9.33 7.94 16.53
C ASP A 83 -8.97 6.46 16.28
N SER A 84 -9.57 5.85 15.25
CA SER A 84 -9.32 4.44 14.90
C SER A 84 -8.08 4.31 14.01
N GLU A 85 -7.38 3.19 14.18
CA GLU A 85 -6.26 2.84 13.30
C GLU A 85 -6.76 2.43 11.92
N ALA A 86 -6.14 2.96 10.88
CA ALA A 86 -6.37 2.59 9.50
C ALA A 86 -5.12 1.96 8.89
N ILE A 87 -5.31 1.03 7.97
CA ILE A 87 -4.22 0.49 7.15
C ILE A 87 -4.11 1.35 5.90
N ILE A 88 -2.92 1.88 5.64
CA ILE A 88 -2.65 2.67 4.45
C ILE A 88 -1.77 1.86 3.50
N LEU A 89 -2.23 1.72 2.26
CA LEU A 89 -1.54 0.97 1.22
C LEU A 89 -1.29 1.86 0.00
N ALA A 90 -0.07 1.84 -0.51
CA ALA A 90 0.28 2.46 -1.78
C ALA A 90 0.43 1.40 -2.86
N VAL A 91 -0.10 1.67 -4.05
CA VAL A 91 0.06 0.79 -5.20
C VAL A 91 1.48 0.91 -5.73
N VAL A 92 2.10 -0.23 -5.98
CA VAL A 92 3.45 -0.37 -6.54
C VAL A 92 3.35 -0.66 -8.03
N THR A 93 4.02 0.14 -8.84
CA THR A 93 4.23 -0.17 -10.24
C THR A 93 5.55 -0.95 -10.38
N MET A 94 5.43 -2.23 -10.71
CA MET A 94 6.57 -3.10 -10.92
C MET A 94 7.22 -2.80 -12.26
N ALA A 95 8.55 -2.84 -12.31
CA ALA A 95 9.35 -2.67 -13.51
C ALA A 95 10.39 -3.80 -13.63
N ARG A 96 11.00 -3.93 -14.82
CA ARG A 96 12.08 -4.92 -15.03
C ARG A 96 13.34 -4.53 -14.27
N ASP A 97 13.64 -3.24 -14.26
CA ASP A 97 14.73 -2.69 -13.45
C ASP A 97 14.19 -2.27 -12.08
N VAL A 98 14.86 -2.68 -11.03
CA VAL A 98 14.48 -2.36 -9.65
C VAL A 98 14.46 -0.84 -9.40
N THR A 99 15.33 -0.11 -10.10
CA THR A 99 15.43 1.37 -10.01
C THR A 99 14.23 2.10 -10.61
N ASP A 100 13.45 1.42 -11.45
CA ASP A 100 12.27 1.98 -12.11
C ASP A 100 10.96 1.60 -11.40
N ILE A 101 11.04 0.85 -10.30
CA ILE A 101 9.88 0.53 -9.46
C ILE A 101 9.43 1.81 -8.76
N THR A 102 8.13 2.09 -8.85
CA THR A 102 7.54 3.31 -8.28
C THR A 102 6.33 3.03 -7.40
N LEU A 103 6.07 3.96 -6.47
CA LEU A 103 4.89 4.00 -5.62
C LEU A 103 3.92 5.08 -6.09
N ASN A 104 2.65 4.78 -6.07
CA ASN A 104 1.61 5.79 -6.18
C ASN A 104 1.28 6.33 -4.79
N LEU A 105 1.94 7.39 -4.40
CA LEU A 105 1.72 8.05 -3.10
C LEU A 105 0.56 9.04 -3.12
N GLN A 106 0.11 9.48 -4.30
CA GLN A 106 -1.00 10.42 -4.46
C GLN A 106 -2.36 9.73 -4.34
N GLY A 107 -2.40 8.41 -4.62
CA GLY A 107 -3.64 7.62 -4.61
C GLY A 107 -3.58 6.44 -3.65
N PRO A 108 -3.39 6.65 -2.32
CA PRO A 108 -3.36 5.54 -1.38
C PRO A 108 -4.74 4.88 -1.22
N VAL A 109 -4.72 3.60 -0.90
CA VAL A 109 -5.89 2.87 -0.44
C VAL A 109 -5.91 2.87 1.07
N VAL A 110 -6.96 3.39 1.67
CA VAL A 110 -7.17 3.41 3.12
C VAL A 110 -8.19 2.33 3.47
N VAL A 111 -7.80 1.44 4.36
CA VAL A 111 -8.61 0.30 4.78
C VAL A 111 -8.97 0.46 6.25
N ASN A 112 -10.25 0.32 6.57
CA ASN A 112 -10.74 0.12 7.92
C ASN A 112 -10.66 -1.37 8.26
N PRO A 113 -9.75 -1.81 9.14
CA PRO A 113 -9.56 -3.24 9.43
C PRO A 113 -10.70 -3.85 10.24
N GLU A 114 -11.46 -3.04 10.99
CA GLU A 114 -12.59 -3.53 11.79
C GLU A 114 -13.84 -3.81 10.95
N LYS A 115 -14.06 -3.00 9.93
CA LYS A 115 -15.25 -3.11 9.06
C LYS A 115 -14.94 -3.76 7.72
N MET A 116 -13.66 -4.00 7.44
CA MET A 116 -13.19 -4.51 6.15
C MET A 116 -13.72 -3.68 4.97
N LEU A 117 -13.77 -2.37 5.17
CA LEU A 117 -14.14 -1.38 4.15
C LEU A 117 -12.91 -0.60 3.73
N ALA A 118 -12.79 -0.32 2.45
CA ALA A 118 -11.69 0.47 1.94
C ALA A 118 -12.14 1.49 0.89
N LYS A 119 -11.29 2.50 0.71
CA LYS A 119 -11.45 3.52 -0.33
C LYS A 119 -10.08 3.96 -0.83
N GLN A 120 -9.96 4.17 -2.14
CA GLN A 120 -8.82 4.88 -2.70
C GLN A 120 -9.04 6.38 -2.53
N ILE A 121 -8.09 7.04 -1.88
CA ILE A 121 -8.13 8.47 -1.61
C ILE A 121 -7.24 9.18 -2.65
N VAL A 122 -7.70 10.31 -3.16
CA VAL A 122 -6.88 11.16 -4.03
C VAL A 122 -6.37 12.33 -3.20
N LEU A 123 -5.08 12.32 -2.89
CA LEU A 123 -4.44 13.42 -2.18
C LEU A 123 -4.26 14.61 -3.12
N GLY A 124 -4.42 15.82 -2.57
CA GLY A 124 -4.26 17.06 -3.33
C GLY A 124 -2.89 17.17 -3.98
N GLU A 125 -2.82 18.01 -5.02
CA GLU A 125 -1.59 18.24 -5.79
C GLU A 125 -0.48 18.83 -4.92
N GLY A 126 0.75 18.40 -5.18
CA GLY A 126 1.99 19.05 -4.73
C GLY A 126 2.78 18.36 -3.63
N LYS A 127 2.18 17.56 -2.73
CA LYS A 127 2.94 16.87 -1.66
C LYS A 127 3.47 15.52 -2.11
N TYR A 128 2.67 14.77 -2.85
CA TYR A 128 2.98 13.39 -3.27
C TYR A 128 2.71 13.18 -4.75
N GLY A 129 3.52 12.33 -5.39
CA GLY A 129 3.37 11.97 -6.80
C GLY A 129 2.81 10.57 -7.03
N THR A 130 2.35 10.32 -8.25
CA THR A 130 1.86 9.00 -8.68
C THR A 130 2.99 8.03 -9.04
N LYS A 131 4.23 8.53 -9.21
CA LYS A 131 5.42 7.75 -9.63
C LYS A 131 6.62 8.10 -8.76
N GLN A 132 6.48 7.94 -7.46
CA GLN A 132 7.60 8.10 -6.54
C GLN A 132 8.53 6.91 -6.65
N PRO A 133 9.83 7.08 -6.98
CA PRO A 133 10.79 5.97 -7.01
C PRO A 133 10.84 5.27 -5.65
N LEU A 134 10.74 3.94 -5.66
CA LEU A 134 10.81 3.13 -4.45
C LEU A 134 12.24 3.06 -3.90
N PHE A 135 13.22 3.00 -4.81
CA PHE A 135 14.62 2.98 -4.49
C PHE A 135 15.30 4.25 -5.01
N ALA A 136 16.13 4.87 -4.19
CA ALA A 136 16.95 5.98 -4.66
C ALA A 136 17.85 5.48 -5.80
N ARG A 137 17.81 6.13 -6.97
CA ARG A 137 18.81 5.89 -8.00
C ARG A 137 20.17 6.16 -7.35
N PRO A 138 21.14 5.23 -7.43
CA PRO A 138 22.48 5.57 -7.03
C PRO A 138 22.90 6.78 -7.89
N LEU A 139 23.20 7.89 -7.22
CA LEU A 139 23.81 9.02 -7.91
C LEU A 139 25.08 8.48 -8.55
N THR A 140 25.15 8.42 -9.86
CA THR A 140 26.40 8.28 -10.58
C THR A 140 27.18 9.56 -10.36
N SER A 141 27.75 9.71 -9.18
CA SER A 141 28.66 10.78 -8.86
C SER A 141 30.05 10.34 -9.32
N SER A 142 30.64 11.15 -10.16
CA SER A 142 32.11 11.23 -10.29
C SER A 142 32.75 11.19 -8.90
N PRO A 143 33.92 10.55 -8.75
CA PRO A 143 34.52 10.34 -7.44
C PRO A 143 35.04 11.66 -6.89
N LEU A 144 34.49 12.12 -5.77
CA LEU A 144 35.15 13.06 -4.87
C LEU A 144 35.53 12.31 -3.60
N PRO A 145 36.74 12.52 -3.08
CA PRO A 145 37.26 11.75 -1.98
C PRO A 145 36.81 12.25 -0.62
N GLY A 146 36.35 11.32 0.22
CA GLY A 146 36.47 11.44 1.66
C GLY A 146 35.38 12.26 2.37
N ALA A 147 34.34 11.56 2.87
CA ALA A 147 33.76 11.83 4.19
C ALA A 147 32.90 10.63 4.59
N GLY A 148 33.26 10.00 5.69
CA GLY A 148 32.52 8.90 6.28
C GLY A 148 31.16 9.40 6.77
N VAL A 149 30.12 8.72 6.32
CA VAL A 149 28.76 8.91 6.85
C VAL A 149 28.35 7.61 7.53
N THR A 150 28.34 7.66 8.84
CA THR A 150 27.72 6.66 9.71
C THR A 150 26.21 6.62 9.45
N PRO A 151 25.61 5.46 9.24
CA PRO A 151 24.14 5.38 9.13
C PRO A 151 23.53 5.64 10.51
N ALA A 152 22.61 6.61 10.55
CA ALA A 152 21.81 6.88 11.72
C ALA A 152 20.78 5.76 11.97
N PRO A 153 20.44 5.45 13.22
CA PRO A 153 19.52 4.37 13.55
C PRO A 153 18.08 4.74 13.14
N VAL A 154 17.44 3.84 12.42
CA VAL A 154 16.02 3.88 12.10
C VAL A 154 15.21 3.63 13.38
N SER A 155 14.69 4.70 13.98
CA SER A 155 13.69 4.62 15.02
C SER A 155 12.65 5.71 14.80
N ALA A 156 11.54 5.37 14.19
CA ALA A 156 10.27 6.07 14.35
C ALA A 156 9.14 5.10 14.00
N MET A 157 8.47 4.66 15.04
CA MET A 157 7.30 3.78 14.99
C MET A 157 6.12 4.52 14.37
N ALA A 158 5.73 4.13 13.15
CA ALA A 158 4.31 4.14 12.81
C ALA A 158 3.75 2.82 13.37
N LYS A 159 2.76 2.89 14.24
CA LYS A 159 2.12 1.69 14.79
C LYS A 159 1.32 1.02 13.69
N ILE A 160 1.90 -0.01 13.11
CA ILE A 160 1.23 -0.88 12.15
C ILE A 160 0.79 -2.09 12.95
N THR A 161 -0.51 -2.27 13.07
CA THR A 161 -1.05 -3.54 13.55
C THR A 161 -0.85 -4.55 12.43
N THR A 162 0.20 -5.35 12.55
CA THR A 162 0.47 -6.51 11.71
C THR A 162 -0.71 -7.47 11.83
N ILE A 163 -1.47 -7.65 10.74
CA ILE A 163 -2.39 -8.78 10.63
C ILE A 163 -1.51 -10.02 10.46
N CYS A 164 -1.17 -10.63 11.59
CA CYS A 164 -0.40 -11.86 11.64
C CYS A 164 -1.25 -12.99 11.05
N CYS A 165 -0.85 -13.51 9.89
CA CYS A 165 -1.30 -14.80 9.41
C CYS A 165 -0.70 -15.89 10.31
N THR A 166 -1.45 -16.40 11.28
CA THR A 166 -1.14 -17.69 11.91
C THR A 166 -2.13 -18.72 11.41
N ARG A 167 -1.57 -19.67 10.64
CA ARG A 167 -2.01 -21.03 10.25
C ARG A 167 -3.40 -21.18 9.65
#